data_2b7151bacc5559cfe59cc5d00740dcee
#
_entry.id   2b7151bacc5559cfe59cc5d00740dcee
#
_cell.length_a   1.000
_cell.length_b   1.000
_cell.length_c   1.000
_cell.angle_alpha   90.00
_cell.angle_beta   90.00
_cell.angle_gamma   90.00
#
_symmetry.space_group_name_H-M   'P 1'
#
loop_
_entity.id
_entity.type
_entity.pdbx_description
1 polymer ?
#
loop_
_entity_poly.entity_id
_entity_poly.type
_entity_poly.pdbx_seq_one_letter_code
_entity_poly.pdbx_strand_id
1 'polypeptide(L)'
;MFGAHANDIYVTQSGDDLDLDITQDGQNNQVGNSTTASSVIGASATIDIDQVGNSNVLKFDVNGANYTGTFNVTGNSNDIDILCDSTGNNSSCGTVTASITMVGNSNDIDLDIGETTDASNTTATITSAGSDDSNVVAATIDGVSAILTITVDGDTNNWLLDIDGDGDVNGHTYIHTHTGGIADVDVVQSGIYDNMVTITTSGDNHDIDISQTD
;
A
#
# COMPACT_ATOMS: atom_id res chain seq x y z
N MET A 1 -34.20 -12.09 -12.51
CA MET A 1 -33.39 -11.54 -11.44
C MET A 1 -32.18 -10.93 -12.13
N PHE A 2 -32.12 -9.62 -12.25
CA PHE A 2 -30.97 -8.97 -12.86
C PHE A 2 -29.93 -8.81 -11.75
N GLY A 3 -28.76 -9.44 -11.92
CA GLY A 3 -27.66 -9.22 -11.01
C GLY A 3 -27.22 -7.76 -11.05
N ALA A 4 -26.97 -7.15 -9.93
CA ALA A 4 -26.27 -5.88 -9.90
C ALA A 4 -24.89 -6.08 -10.54
N HIS A 5 -24.58 -5.29 -11.53
CA HIS A 5 -23.29 -5.36 -12.19
C HIS A 5 -22.24 -4.59 -11.37
N ALA A 6 -21.02 -5.08 -11.41
CA ALA A 6 -19.88 -4.42 -10.77
C ALA A 6 -19.72 -2.98 -11.26
N ASN A 7 -19.32 -2.11 -10.36
CA ASN A 7 -18.98 -0.75 -10.70
C ASN A 7 -17.52 -0.72 -11.16
N ASP A 8 -17.27 -0.87 -12.43
CA ASP A 8 -15.93 -0.77 -13.00
C ASP A 8 -15.60 0.67 -13.34
N ILE A 9 -14.56 1.21 -12.73
CA ILE A 9 -13.99 2.51 -13.09
C ILE A 9 -12.56 2.31 -13.54
N TYR A 10 -12.23 2.87 -14.70
CA TYR A 10 -10.87 2.94 -15.20
C TYR A 10 -10.47 4.40 -15.36
N VAL A 11 -9.38 4.78 -14.74
CA VAL A 11 -8.81 6.10 -14.87
C VAL A 11 -7.55 6.01 -15.70
N THR A 12 -7.43 6.86 -16.71
CA THR A 12 -6.19 7.10 -17.42
C THR A 12 -5.99 8.61 -17.50
N GLN A 13 -5.00 9.09 -16.80
CA GLN A 13 -4.66 10.52 -16.71
C GLN A 13 -3.22 10.75 -17.14
N SER A 14 -3.00 11.80 -17.91
CA SER A 14 -1.67 12.29 -18.24
C SER A 14 -1.65 13.81 -18.16
N GLY A 15 -0.79 14.34 -17.32
CA GLY A 15 -0.65 15.76 -17.03
C GLY A 15 -0.52 16.02 -15.54
N ASP A 16 -0.11 17.23 -15.21
CA ASP A 16 0.17 17.65 -13.84
C ASP A 16 -1.09 18.12 -13.10
N ASP A 17 -1.01 18.20 -11.77
CA ASP A 17 -2.03 18.75 -10.87
C ASP A 17 -3.37 17.99 -10.94
N LEU A 18 -3.32 16.66 -10.93
CA LEU A 18 -4.52 15.83 -10.82
C LEU A 18 -5.09 15.92 -9.40
N ASP A 19 -6.40 16.15 -9.32
CA ASP A 19 -7.21 15.98 -8.11
C ASP A 19 -8.34 15.01 -8.47
N LEU A 20 -8.31 13.81 -7.89
CA LEU A 20 -9.21 12.71 -8.24
C LEU A 20 -9.90 12.16 -7.01
N ASP A 21 -11.22 12.38 -6.93
CA ASP A 21 -12.07 11.81 -5.90
C ASP A 21 -12.99 10.75 -6.50
N ILE A 22 -12.95 9.55 -5.97
CA ILE A 22 -13.84 8.45 -6.37
C ILE A 22 -14.52 7.87 -5.13
N THR A 23 -15.85 7.84 -5.16
CA THR A 23 -16.65 7.09 -4.18
C THR A 23 -17.46 6.02 -4.88
N GLN A 24 -17.28 4.76 -4.46
CA GLN A 24 -18.07 3.63 -4.95
C GLN A 24 -18.81 2.97 -3.79
N ASP A 25 -20.13 2.85 -3.92
CA ASP A 25 -21.00 2.12 -3.00
C ASP A 25 -21.74 1.03 -3.77
N GLY A 26 -21.51 -0.23 -3.41
CA GLY A 26 -22.08 -1.35 -4.14
C GLY A 26 -21.47 -2.68 -3.77
N GLN A 27 -21.83 -3.75 -4.50
CA GLN A 27 -21.47 -5.11 -4.15
C GLN A 27 -20.11 -5.57 -4.68
N ASN A 28 -19.72 -5.16 -5.86
CA ASN A 28 -18.46 -5.60 -6.48
C ASN A 28 -17.73 -4.38 -7.04
N ASN A 29 -17.07 -3.65 -6.18
CA ASN A 29 -16.42 -2.40 -6.57
C ASN A 29 -15.06 -2.68 -7.20
N GLN A 30 -14.71 -1.96 -8.24
CA GLN A 30 -13.38 -2.01 -8.85
C GLN A 30 -12.96 -0.60 -9.30
N VAL A 31 -11.72 -0.23 -9.07
CA VAL A 31 -11.03 0.88 -9.73
C VAL A 31 -9.79 0.28 -10.39
N GLY A 32 -9.76 0.23 -11.71
CA GLY A 32 -8.96 -0.77 -12.41
C GLY A 32 -9.59 -2.16 -12.27
N ASN A 33 -8.88 -3.21 -12.52
CA ASN A 33 -9.29 -4.59 -12.22
C ASN A 33 -8.04 -5.47 -12.01
N SER A 34 -8.25 -6.73 -11.67
CA SER A 34 -7.16 -7.70 -11.40
C SER A 34 -6.13 -7.87 -12.54
N THR A 35 -6.40 -7.37 -13.73
CA THR A 35 -5.51 -7.48 -14.90
C THR A 35 -5.06 -6.15 -15.48
N THR A 36 -5.76 -5.06 -15.17
CA THR A 36 -5.49 -3.74 -15.74
C THR A 36 -5.61 -2.68 -14.66
N ALA A 37 -4.51 -2.04 -14.34
CA ALA A 37 -4.49 -0.91 -13.41
C ALA A 37 -5.12 0.35 -14.02
N SER A 38 -5.71 1.17 -13.18
CA SER A 38 -5.89 2.59 -13.49
C SER A 38 -4.53 3.29 -13.48
N SER A 39 -4.29 4.21 -14.39
CA SER A 39 -2.97 4.82 -14.55
C SER A 39 -3.02 6.33 -14.49
N VAL A 40 -2.11 6.89 -13.70
CA VAL A 40 -1.92 8.34 -13.55
C VAL A 40 -0.46 8.69 -13.82
N ILE A 41 -0.24 9.54 -14.82
CA ILE A 41 1.09 9.99 -15.22
C ILE A 41 1.16 11.51 -15.14
N GLY A 42 2.00 12.04 -14.26
CA GLY A 42 2.19 13.49 -14.09
C GLY A 42 2.66 13.85 -12.69
N ALA A 43 3.00 15.12 -12.50
CA ALA A 43 3.43 15.62 -11.20
C ALA A 43 2.24 16.15 -10.37
N SER A 44 2.37 16.09 -9.05
CA SER A 44 1.39 16.66 -8.09
C SER A 44 0.00 16.02 -8.19
N ALA A 45 -0.06 14.71 -8.10
CA ALA A 45 -1.33 13.99 -8.08
C ALA A 45 -1.85 13.81 -6.65
N THR A 46 -3.12 14.14 -6.44
CA THR A 46 -3.89 13.80 -5.25
C THR A 46 -4.99 12.82 -5.66
N ILE A 47 -5.04 11.68 -5.01
CA ILE A 47 -6.01 10.61 -5.29
C ILE A 47 -6.68 10.21 -3.99
N ASP A 48 -8.00 10.33 -3.95
CA ASP A 48 -8.84 9.91 -2.83
C ASP A 48 -9.90 8.92 -3.33
N ILE A 49 -9.83 7.69 -2.82
CA ILE A 49 -10.74 6.61 -3.25
C ILE A 49 -11.39 5.95 -2.05
N ASP A 50 -12.71 6.07 -1.99
CA ASP A 50 -13.55 5.41 -1.01
C ASP A 50 -14.38 4.30 -1.67
N GLN A 51 -14.19 3.05 -1.24
CA GLN A 51 -14.97 1.92 -1.70
C GLN A 51 -15.70 1.25 -0.53
N VAL A 52 -16.99 1.05 -0.70
CA VAL A 52 -17.82 0.29 0.24
C VAL A 52 -18.56 -0.81 -0.53
N GLY A 53 -18.29 -2.07 -0.16
CA GLY A 53 -18.92 -3.18 -0.88
C GLY A 53 -18.42 -4.55 -0.41
N ASN A 54 -18.74 -5.58 -1.17
CA ASN A 54 -18.46 -6.96 -0.78
C ASN A 54 -17.18 -7.54 -1.39
N SER A 55 -16.81 -7.11 -2.59
CA SER A 55 -15.63 -7.66 -3.27
C SER A 55 -14.89 -6.52 -3.98
N ASN A 56 -14.03 -5.88 -3.24
CA ASN A 56 -13.35 -4.69 -3.71
C ASN A 56 -12.02 -5.08 -4.38
N VAL A 57 -11.72 -4.43 -5.47
CA VAL A 57 -10.41 -4.49 -6.14
C VAL A 57 -9.98 -3.05 -6.43
N LEU A 58 -8.82 -2.67 -6.00
CA LEU A 58 -8.22 -1.38 -6.28
C LEU A 58 -6.83 -1.61 -6.87
N LYS A 59 -6.67 -1.32 -8.14
CA LYS A 59 -5.39 -1.45 -8.82
C LYS A 59 -5.00 -0.14 -9.49
N PHE A 60 -3.94 0.46 -8.98
CA PHE A 60 -3.48 1.78 -9.41
C PHE A 60 -2.00 1.79 -9.74
N ASP A 61 -1.68 2.37 -10.89
CA ASP A 61 -0.31 2.63 -11.35
C ASP A 61 -0.10 4.14 -11.41
N VAL A 62 0.78 4.65 -10.58
CA VAL A 62 1.10 6.07 -10.49
C VAL A 62 2.54 6.31 -10.93
N ASN A 63 2.74 7.29 -11.79
CA ASN A 63 4.06 7.62 -12.29
C ASN A 63 4.23 9.15 -12.35
N GLY A 64 4.97 9.69 -11.41
CA GLY A 64 5.22 11.14 -11.33
C GLY A 64 5.70 11.62 -9.97
N ALA A 65 6.17 12.84 -9.92
CA ALA A 65 6.67 13.46 -8.71
C ALA A 65 5.53 13.99 -7.82
N ASN A 66 5.67 13.90 -6.50
CA ASN A 66 4.74 14.42 -5.50
C ASN A 66 3.33 13.81 -5.59
N TYR A 67 3.23 12.60 -5.15
CA TYR A 67 1.98 11.87 -5.09
C TYR A 67 1.42 11.81 -3.67
N THR A 68 0.12 12.05 -3.53
CA THR A 68 -0.64 11.83 -2.29
C THR A 68 -1.83 10.93 -2.59
N GLY A 69 -1.89 9.77 -1.97
CA GLY A 69 -2.98 8.81 -2.13
C GLY A 69 -3.65 8.48 -0.80
N THR A 70 -4.97 8.49 -0.79
CA THR A 70 -5.81 8.01 0.31
C THR A 70 -6.77 6.97 -0.22
N PHE A 71 -6.68 5.77 0.29
CA PHE A 71 -7.48 4.65 -0.16
C PHE A 71 -8.20 4.02 1.03
N ASN A 72 -9.51 4.17 1.08
CA ASN A 72 -10.36 3.60 2.11
C ASN A 72 -11.25 2.53 1.49
N VAL A 73 -11.02 1.28 1.84
CA VAL A 73 -11.75 0.16 1.27
C VAL A 73 -12.44 -0.64 2.38
N THR A 74 -13.75 -0.74 2.30
CA THR A 74 -14.57 -1.50 3.23
C THR A 74 -15.34 -2.58 2.49
N GLY A 75 -15.16 -3.83 2.87
CA GLY A 75 -15.83 -4.96 2.21
C GLY A 75 -15.44 -6.30 2.80
N ASN A 76 -15.78 -7.36 2.10
CA ASN A 76 -15.52 -8.72 2.59
C ASN A 76 -14.26 -9.36 1.99
N SER A 77 -13.86 -8.97 0.79
CA SER A 77 -12.64 -9.48 0.16
C SER A 77 -12.00 -8.33 -0.57
N ASN A 78 -11.02 -7.74 0.05
CA ASN A 78 -10.34 -6.55 -0.48
C ASN A 78 -9.01 -6.95 -1.09
N ASP A 79 -8.72 -6.38 -2.24
CA ASP A 79 -7.46 -6.54 -2.96
C ASP A 79 -7.02 -5.14 -3.40
N ILE A 80 -5.90 -4.66 -2.86
CA ILE A 80 -5.32 -3.36 -3.19
C ILE A 80 -3.90 -3.59 -3.72
N ASP A 81 -3.67 -3.13 -4.93
CA ASP A 81 -2.39 -3.17 -5.61
C ASP A 81 -2.07 -1.74 -6.09
N ILE A 82 -1.09 -1.13 -5.47
CA ILE A 82 -0.66 0.23 -5.77
C ILE A 82 0.82 0.19 -6.14
N LEU A 83 1.07 0.51 -7.39
CA LEU A 83 2.41 0.64 -7.93
C LEU A 83 2.73 2.12 -8.17
N CYS A 84 3.83 2.59 -7.63
CA CYS A 84 4.38 3.89 -7.94
C CYS A 84 5.77 3.73 -8.57
N ASP A 85 5.95 4.28 -9.77
CA ASP A 85 7.10 4.12 -10.66
C ASP A 85 7.07 2.83 -11.51
N SER A 86 6.06 2.75 -12.37
CA SER A 86 5.98 1.65 -13.34
C SER A 86 7.06 1.72 -14.43
N THR A 87 7.49 0.55 -14.84
CA THR A 87 8.49 0.37 -15.91
C THR A 87 8.10 1.10 -17.20
N GLY A 88 8.90 2.07 -17.63
CA GLY A 88 8.83 2.64 -18.98
C GLY A 88 8.73 4.14 -19.11
N ASN A 89 8.52 4.87 -18.05
CA ASN A 89 8.60 6.32 -18.05
C ASN A 89 9.67 6.75 -17.03
N ASN A 90 10.68 7.46 -17.43
CA ASN A 90 11.80 7.92 -16.59
C ASN A 90 11.39 8.96 -15.50
N SER A 91 10.29 8.77 -14.84
CA SER A 91 9.83 9.66 -13.79
C SER A 91 9.79 8.89 -12.48
N SER A 92 10.65 9.21 -11.56
CA SER A 92 10.61 8.69 -10.20
C SER A 92 9.33 9.12 -9.49
N CYS A 93 8.85 8.35 -8.56
CA CYS A 93 7.72 8.72 -7.69
C CYS A 93 7.97 9.95 -6.82
N GLY A 94 9.16 10.51 -6.82
CA GLY A 94 9.47 11.72 -6.07
C GLY A 94 9.08 11.60 -4.60
N THR A 95 8.31 12.56 -4.10
CA THR A 95 7.76 12.48 -2.75
C THR A 95 6.41 11.77 -2.77
N VAL A 96 6.30 10.67 -2.03
CA VAL A 96 5.08 9.86 -1.94
C VAL A 96 4.50 9.92 -0.52
N THR A 97 3.20 10.18 -0.45
CA THR A 97 2.42 9.97 0.78
C THR A 97 1.25 9.06 0.45
N ALA A 98 1.25 7.86 0.99
CA ALA A 98 0.20 6.87 0.78
C ALA A 98 -0.47 6.51 2.11
N SER A 99 -1.79 6.55 2.15
CA SER A 99 -2.59 6.10 3.29
C SER A 99 -3.60 5.07 2.81
N ILE A 100 -3.47 3.84 3.28
CA ILE A 100 -4.35 2.73 2.94
C ILE A 100 -5.09 2.28 4.19
N THR A 101 -6.40 2.29 4.14
CA THR A 101 -7.26 1.76 5.20
C THR A 101 -8.16 0.69 4.63
N MET A 102 -8.05 -0.51 5.14
CA MET A 102 -8.89 -1.64 4.76
C MET A 102 -9.68 -2.18 5.95
N VAL A 103 -10.95 -2.44 5.71
CA VAL A 103 -11.82 -3.12 6.67
C VAL A 103 -12.55 -4.24 5.96
N GLY A 104 -12.24 -5.48 6.30
CA GLY A 104 -12.85 -6.63 5.61
C GLY A 104 -12.37 -7.95 6.17
N ASN A 105 -12.80 -9.04 5.58
CA ASN A 105 -12.52 -10.37 6.10
C ASN A 105 -11.31 -11.08 5.48
N SER A 106 -10.82 -10.60 4.37
CA SER A 106 -9.57 -11.10 3.78
C SER A 106 -8.97 -9.95 2.99
N ASN A 107 -7.98 -9.33 3.59
CA ASN A 107 -7.34 -8.17 3.00
C ASN A 107 -6.02 -8.59 2.37
N ASP A 108 -5.81 -8.18 1.14
CA ASP A 108 -4.57 -8.34 0.40
C ASP A 108 -4.10 -6.95 -0.05
N ILE A 109 -2.93 -6.56 0.40
CA ILE A 109 -2.33 -5.26 0.07
C ILE A 109 -0.97 -5.52 -0.54
N ASP A 110 -0.79 -5.02 -1.74
CA ASP A 110 0.49 -4.97 -2.44
C ASP A 110 0.84 -3.50 -2.74
N LEU A 111 1.91 -3.02 -2.14
CA LEU A 111 2.35 -1.63 -2.24
C LEU A 111 3.80 -1.57 -2.70
N ASP A 112 4.01 -1.19 -3.95
CA ASP A 112 5.33 -1.02 -4.53
C ASP A 112 5.62 0.45 -4.84
N ILE A 113 6.66 1.00 -4.22
CA ILE A 113 7.08 2.39 -4.40
C ILE A 113 8.57 2.43 -4.73
N GLY A 114 8.92 2.98 -5.89
CA GLY A 114 10.29 3.18 -6.30
C GLY A 114 10.97 1.99 -6.97
N GLU A 115 10.22 1.05 -7.52
CA GLU A 115 10.72 -0.21 -8.10
C GLU A 115 11.82 -0.02 -9.17
N THR A 116 11.75 1.04 -9.97
CA THR A 116 12.72 1.29 -11.05
C THR A 116 13.62 2.49 -10.82
N THR A 117 13.20 3.41 -9.98
CA THR A 117 13.96 4.61 -9.62
C THR A 117 13.54 5.05 -8.22
N ASP A 118 14.50 5.16 -7.32
CA ASP A 118 14.27 5.49 -5.92
C ASP A 118 13.37 6.70 -5.73
N ALA A 119 12.37 6.56 -4.89
CA ALA A 119 11.56 7.67 -4.43
C ALA A 119 12.40 8.61 -3.55
N SER A 120 12.17 9.91 -3.63
CA SER A 120 12.97 10.87 -2.85
C SER A 120 12.62 10.87 -1.37
N ASN A 121 11.33 10.77 -1.05
CA ASN A 121 10.81 10.65 0.31
C ASN A 121 9.49 9.88 0.26
N THR A 122 9.38 8.86 1.05
CA THR A 122 8.16 8.05 1.11
C THR A 122 7.61 7.99 2.53
N THR A 123 6.34 8.28 2.67
CA THR A 123 5.58 8.03 3.90
C THR A 123 4.38 7.17 3.55
N ALA A 124 4.38 5.93 3.99
CA ALA A 124 3.27 5.02 3.80
C ALA A 124 2.65 4.62 5.15
N THR A 125 1.33 4.64 5.22
CA THR A 125 0.57 4.19 6.38
C THR A 125 -0.45 3.18 5.92
N ILE A 126 -0.39 1.97 6.47
CA ILE A 126 -1.31 0.89 6.19
C ILE A 126 -2.06 0.54 7.46
N THR A 127 -3.37 0.55 7.40
CA THR A 127 -4.24 0.12 8.50
C THR A 127 -5.19 -0.95 7.98
N SER A 128 -5.10 -2.13 8.55
CA SER A 128 -6.02 -3.23 8.26
C SER A 128 -6.76 -3.61 9.52
N ALA A 129 -8.08 -3.65 9.45
CA ALA A 129 -8.94 -3.97 10.57
C ALA A 129 -10.06 -4.94 10.18
N GLY A 130 -10.29 -5.92 11.00
CA GLY A 130 -11.35 -6.92 10.85
C GLY A 130 -11.23 -7.96 11.96
N SER A 131 -12.33 -8.53 12.39
CA SER A 131 -12.33 -9.54 13.45
C SER A 131 -12.48 -10.92 12.84
N ASP A 132 -11.56 -11.79 12.84
CA ASP A 132 -11.54 -13.17 12.29
C ASP A 132 -10.87 -13.26 10.90
N ASP A 133 -9.80 -12.50 10.62
CA ASP A 133 -9.38 -12.28 9.23
C ASP A 133 -7.96 -12.72 8.93
N SER A 134 -7.77 -13.10 7.67
CA SER A 134 -6.46 -13.30 7.09
C SER A 134 -6.05 -12.03 6.34
N ASN A 135 -5.03 -11.36 6.83
CA ASN A 135 -4.47 -10.20 6.15
C ASN A 135 -3.09 -10.54 5.57
N VAL A 136 -2.89 -10.19 4.33
CA VAL A 136 -1.59 -10.26 3.66
C VAL A 136 -1.18 -8.85 3.30
N VAL A 137 0.02 -8.46 3.67
CA VAL A 137 0.59 -7.19 3.24
C VAL A 137 1.98 -7.44 2.69
N ALA A 138 2.17 -7.13 1.43
CA ALA A 138 3.46 -6.99 0.82
C ALA A 138 3.73 -5.50 0.59
N ALA A 139 4.87 -5.00 0.99
CA ALA A 139 5.27 -3.62 0.74
C ALA A 139 6.74 -3.56 0.39
N THR A 140 7.03 -3.11 -0.82
CA THR A 140 8.36 -2.80 -1.30
C THR A 140 8.50 -1.30 -1.42
N ILE A 141 9.46 -0.73 -0.72
CA ILE A 141 9.70 0.72 -0.76
C ILE A 141 11.17 0.98 -1.00
N ASP A 142 11.49 1.43 -2.19
CA ASP A 142 12.81 1.90 -2.58
C ASP A 142 12.86 3.43 -2.53
N GLY A 143 13.71 3.98 -1.70
CA GLY A 143 13.78 5.44 -1.58
C GLY A 143 14.83 5.95 -0.60
N VAL A 144 15.16 7.21 -0.75
CA VAL A 144 16.20 7.87 0.06
C VAL A 144 15.79 8.03 1.54
N SER A 145 14.53 8.26 1.80
CA SER A 145 13.97 8.33 3.15
C SER A 145 12.60 7.68 3.16
N ALA A 146 12.49 6.50 3.73
CA ALA A 146 11.24 5.74 3.78
C ALA A 146 10.72 5.63 5.22
N ILE A 147 9.44 5.96 5.41
CA ILE A 147 8.71 5.75 6.66
C ILE A 147 7.50 4.87 6.34
N LEU A 148 7.51 3.68 6.89
CA LEU A 148 6.38 2.75 6.78
C LEU A 148 5.77 2.51 8.15
N THR A 149 4.48 2.78 8.28
CA THR A 149 3.71 2.51 9.49
C THR A 149 2.59 1.54 9.17
N ILE A 150 2.57 0.41 9.85
CA ILE A 150 1.55 -0.62 9.66
C ILE A 150 0.84 -0.89 10.97
N THR A 151 -0.49 -0.88 10.94
CA THR A 151 -1.34 -1.26 12.07
C THR A 151 -2.33 -2.30 11.59
N VAL A 152 -2.33 -3.45 12.24
CA VAL A 152 -3.24 -4.55 11.90
C VAL A 152 -3.90 -5.18 13.09
N ASP A 153 -5.18 -5.45 12.90
CA ASP A 153 -6.02 -6.24 13.81
C ASP A 153 -6.60 -7.39 13.01
N GLY A 154 -6.38 -8.63 13.45
CA GLY A 154 -6.85 -9.83 12.76
C GLY A 154 -6.22 -11.11 13.28
N ASP A 155 -6.83 -12.28 13.00
CA ASP A 155 -6.44 -13.56 13.58
C ASP A 155 -5.27 -14.26 12.87
N THR A 156 -5.07 -14.01 11.58
CA THR A 156 -3.97 -14.60 10.82
C THR A 156 -3.40 -13.56 9.87
N ASN A 157 -2.13 -13.23 10.04
CA ASN A 157 -1.50 -12.17 9.26
C ASN A 157 -0.15 -12.62 8.71
N ASN A 158 0.11 -12.29 7.47
CA ASN A 158 1.38 -12.54 6.79
C ASN A 158 1.90 -11.23 6.19
N TRP A 159 3.15 -10.91 6.44
CA TRP A 159 3.78 -9.65 6.08
C TRP A 159 5.11 -9.91 5.42
N LEU A 160 5.26 -9.38 4.24
CA LEU A 160 6.54 -9.33 3.55
C LEU A 160 6.88 -7.86 3.28
N LEU A 161 7.93 -7.36 3.92
CA LEU A 161 8.29 -5.96 3.87
C LEU A 161 9.74 -5.83 3.43
N ASP A 162 9.94 -5.20 2.30
CA ASP A 162 11.25 -4.87 1.78
C ASP A 162 11.38 -3.34 1.68
N ILE A 163 12.29 -2.78 2.46
CA ILE A 163 12.56 -1.35 2.47
C ILE A 163 14.02 -1.19 2.09
N ASP A 164 14.26 -0.92 0.83
CA ASP A 164 15.58 -0.71 0.26
C ASP A 164 15.76 0.74 -0.21
N GLY A 165 16.96 1.18 -0.31
CA GLY A 165 17.30 2.49 -0.86
C GLY A 165 18.60 3.03 -0.30
N ASP A 166 19.15 4.02 -0.97
CA ASP A 166 20.35 4.73 -0.53
C ASP A 166 20.02 5.67 0.64
N GLY A 167 20.01 5.11 1.85
CA GLY A 167 19.78 5.88 3.07
C GLY A 167 20.78 7.01 3.25
N ASP A 168 20.40 8.24 2.91
CA ASP A 168 21.15 9.43 3.28
C ASP A 168 20.47 10.12 4.46
N VAL A 169 21.23 10.34 5.55
CA VAL A 169 20.98 11.22 6.70
C VAL A 169 19.70 11.01 7.53
N ASN A 170 18.62 10.44 6.99
CA ASN A 170 17.35 10.19 7.71
C ASN A 170 16.80 8.77 7.49
N GLY A 171 17.60 7.80 7.19
CA GLY A 171 17.36 6.38 7.11
C GLY A 171 15.92 5.87 6.97
N HIS A 172 15.79 4.59 7.00
CA HIS A 172 14.47 3.95 6.91
C HIS A 172 13.86 3.79 8.31
N THR A 173 12.58 4.08 8.44
CA THR A 173 11.81 3.86 9.67
C THR A 173 10.64 2.95 9.41
N TYR A 174 10.61 1.84 10.11
CA TYR A 174 9.49 0.93 10.09
C TYR A 174 8.83 0.80 11.47
N ILE A 175 7.52 1.00 11.52
CA ILE A 175 6.72 0.85 12.74
C ILE A 175 5.57 -0.10 12.46
N HIS A 176 5.53 -1.19 13.21
CA HIS A 176 4.49 -2.20 13.09
C HIS A 176 3.75 -2.39 14.41
N THR A 177 2.42 -2.43 14.34
CA THR A 177 1.58 -2.79 15.47
C THR A 177 0.59 -3.86 15.03
N HIS A 178 0.67 -5.02 15.67
CA HIS A 178 -0.23 -6.13 15.42
C HIS A 178 -1.01 -6.51 16.67
N THR A 179 -2.30 -6.74 16.49
CA THR A 179 -3.19 -7.30 17.50
C THR A 179 -3.95 -8.48 16.91
N GLY A 180 -3.82 -9.67 17.49
CA GLY A 180 -4.52 -10.86 16.98
C GLY A 180 -3.79 -12.16 17.26
N GLY A 181 -4.19 -13.24 16.58
CA GLY A 181 -3.71 -14.59 16.84
C GLY A 181 -2.29 -14.86 16.31
N ILE A 182 -2.16 -15.09 15.02
CA ILE A 182 -0.90 -15.52 14.40
C ILE A 182 -0.37 -14.39 13.51
N ALA A 183 0.89 -14.04 13.69
CA ALA A 183 1.59 -13.13 12.77
C ALA A 183 2.89 -13.76 12.30
N ASP A 184 3.12 -13.69 11.00
CA ASP A 184 4.39 -13.98 10.34
C ASP A 184 4.87 -12.67 9.72
N VAL A 185 6.00 -12.16 10.18
CA VAL A 185 6.49 -10.82 9.83
C VAL A 185 7.93 -10.92 9.36
N ASP A 186 8.13 -10.79 8.06
CA ASP A 186 9.45 -10.71 7.46
C ASP A 186 9.77 -9.24 7.12
N VAL A 187 10.86 -8.71 7.68
CA VAL A 187 11.33 -7.35 7.41
C VAL A 187 12.75 -7.38 6.90
N VAL A 188 12.94 -6.85 5.71
CA VAL A 188 14.26 -6.60 5.14
C VAL A 188 14.48 -5.09 5.06
N GLN A 189 15.57 -4.62 5.62
CA GLN A 189 16.01 -3.24 5.47
C GLN A 189 17.47 -3.23 5.01
N SER A 190 17.74 -2.52 3.95
CA SER A 190 19.10 -2.30 3.46
C SER A 190 19.37 -0.81 3.28
N GLY A 191 20.64 -0.41 3.25
CA GLY A 191 21.01 0.99 3.09
C GLY A 191 22.12 1.42 4.04
N ILE A 192 22.67 2.61 3.83
CA ILE A 192 23.93 3.02 4.43
C ILE A 192 23.81 3.57 5.85
N TYR A 193 22.66 4.08 6.30
CA TYR A 193 22.51 4.65 7.66
C TYR A 193 21.05 4.67 8.17
N ASP A 194 20.93 4.64 9.50
CA ASP A 194 19.74 4.97 10.32
C ASP A 194 18.50 4.06 10.13
N ASN A 195 18.68 2.77 10.03
CA ASN A 195 17.57 1.83 10.03
C ASN A 195 16.94 1.69 11.42
N MET A 196 15.66 1.92 11.55
CA MET A 196 14.89 1.72 12.77
C MET A 196 13.69 0.81 12.52
N VAL A 197 13.61 -0.26 13.28
CA VAL A 197 12.45 -1.14 13.32
C VAL A 197 11.83 -1.08 14.72
N THR A 198 10.53 -0.87 14.77
CA THR A 198 9.73 -1.01 16.00
C THR A 198 8.56 -1.92 15.73
N ILE A 199 8.55 -3.09 16.37
CA ILE A 199 7.46 -4.05 16.24
C ILE A 199 6.80 -4.23 17.59
N THR A 200 5.47 -4.09 17.63
CA THR A 200 4.65 -4.36 18.79
C THR A 200 3.59 -5.39 18.43
N THR A 201 3.64 -6.54 19.03
CA THR A 201 2.67 -7.61 18.80
C THR A 201 1.92 -7.95 20.08
N SER A 202 0.64 -8.31 19.94
CA SER A 202 -0.21 -8.77 21.03
C SER A 202 -1.08 -9.92 20.53
N GLY A 203 -0.90 -11.09 21.10
CA GLY A 203 -1.56 -12.33 20.71
C GLY A 203 -0.65 -13.54 20.90
N ASP A 204 -0.98 -14.64 20.24
CA ASP A 204 -0.25 -15.91 20.35
C ASP A 204 0.43 -16.30 19.02
N ASN A 205 1.61 -16.94 19.12
CA ASN A 205 2.31 -17.54 17.98
C ASN A 205 2.77 -16.55 16.88
N HIS A 206 3.60 -15.58 17.27
CA HIS A 206 4.25 -14.69 16.32
C HIS A 206 5.60 -15.25 15.88
N ASP A 207 5.88 -15.23 14.59
CA ASP A 207 7.18 -15.42 13.97
C ASP A 207 7.65 -14.08 13.38
N ILE A 208 8.85 -13.64 13.74
CA ILE A 208 9.34 -12.31 13.35
C ILE A 208 10.79 -12.43 12.92
N ASP A 209 11.03 -12.27 11.64
CA ASP A 209 12.36 -12.26 11.05
C ASP A 209 12.73 -10.84 10.59
N ILE A 210 13.85 -10.32 11.09
CA ILE A 210 14.33 -8.99 10.74
C ILE A 210 15.75 -9.08 10.21
N SER A 211 15.96 -8.61 8.99
CA SER A 211 17.27 -8.46 8.38
C SER A 211 17.58 -6.98 8.13
N GLN A 212 18.63 -6.48 8.73
CA GLN A 212 19.14 -5.13 8.51
C GLN A 212 20.58 -5.20 8.01
N THR A 213 20.89 -4.45 6.97
CA THR A 213 22.22 -4.42 6.38
C THR A 213 22.68 -2.97 6.23
N ASP A 214 23.89 -2.67 6.69
CA ASP A 214 24.58 -1.37 6.55
C ASP A 214 25.58 -1.40 5.36
#